data_10c108d94590834f7902cdeb9d5e6b0f
#
_entry.id   10c108d94590834f7902cdeb9d5e6b0f
#
_cell.length_a   1.000
_cell.length_b   1.000
_cell.length_c   1.000
_cell.angle_alpha   90.00
_cell.angle_beta   90.00
_cell.angle_gamma   90.00
#
_symmetry.space_group_name_H-M   'P 1'
#
loop_
_entity.id
_entity.type
_entity.pdbx_description
1 polymer ?
#
loop_
_entity_poly.entity_id
_entity_poly.type
_entity_poly.pdbx_seq_one_letter_code
_entity_poly.pdbx_strand_id
1 'polypeptide(L)'
;YSSAASDVYKRQQIISPYFLRLRSERTLPVYRYLQRHNGKVFLGAFGTDYYYIRACMETDVFHYSDFKIGGRYRDTAFNQITLQDWYYGGAARATRTIAETCNGIIACLWEYYVSYQPGFPEKTAFIPLPIDLRKVTSRVRCVPEKLNFFIGIQSARSNLKGTDVMLPVLQEVQRKHPDLCRITEVHDVPYARYQQLMDDADVQLDQLYSYTPSMNSLLAMAKGVTVVGGGEPENYEILNETELRPIINVLPDEQDIYKKLEEIVLHKERIPELSAQSVAYVAKHHDHIKVARQYLDFWERH
;
A
#
# COMPACT_ATOMS: atom_id res chain seq x y z
N TYR A 1 -16.33 32.31 -26.04
CA TYR A 1 -15.53 31.09 -25.80
C TYR A 1 -16.46 29.88 -25.95
N SER A 2 -16.22 29.08 -26.96
CA SER A 2 -16.98 27.86 -27.18
C SER A 2 -16.76 26.89 -26.04
N SER A 3 -17.75 26.64 -25.20
CA SER A 3 -17.76 25.59 -24.16
C SER A 3 -17.54 24.20 -24.76
N ALA A 4 -17.77 23.98 -26.02
CA ALA A 4 -17.58 22.72 -26.75
C ALA A 4 -16.09 22.30 -26.85
N ALA A 5 -15.15 23.24 -26.97
CA ALA A 5 -13.73 22.91 -27.08
C ALA A 5 -13.13 22.47 -25.73
N SER A 6 -13.72 22.88 -24.59
CA SER A 6 -13.27 22.45 -23.26
C SER A 6 -13.72 21.05 -22.87
N ASP A 7 -14.78 20.53 -23.51
CA ASP A 7 -15.39 19.24 -23.14
C ASP A 7 -14.72 18.05 -23.82
N VAL A 8 -14.08 18.25 -24.97
CA VAL A 8 -13.42 17.20 -25.76
C VAL A 8 -12.15 16.65 -25.06
N TYR A 9 -11.54 17.40 -24.14
CA TYR A 9 -10.31 17.03 -23.45
C TYR A 9 -10.47 16.75 -21.96
N LYS A 10 -11.67 16.76 -21.44
CA LYS A 10 -11.88 16.44 -20.02
C LYS A 10 -11.61 14.95 -19.77
N ARG A 11 -10.62 14.71 -18.91
CA ARG A 11 -10.31 13.39 -18.38
C ARG A 11 -10.71 13.37 -16.92
N GLN A 12 -11.39 12.33 -16.50
CA GLN A 12 -11.77 12.13 -15.12
C GLN A 12 -11.12 10.84 -14.59
N GLN A 13 -10.39 10.92 -13.50
CA GLN A 13 -9.97 9.74 -12.75
C GLN A 13 -10.76 9.64 -11.46
N ILE A 14 -11.42 8.52 -11.24
CA ILE A 14 -12.00 8.15 -9.96
C ILE A 14 -10.99 7.32 -9.18
N ILE A 15 -10.78 7.66 -7.90
CA ILE A 15 -9.73 7.04 -7.06
C ILE A 15 -10.08 5.63 -6.57
N SER A 16 -11.33 5.25 -6.67
CA SER A 16 -11.84 3.93 -6.33
C SER A 16 -13.27 3.79 -6.85
N PRO A 17 -13.84 2.58 -6.91
CA PRO A 17 -15.26 2.42 -7.20
C PRO A 17 -16.20 3.11 -6.19
N TYR A 18 -15.67 3.47 -5.03
CA TYR A 18 -16.40 4.15 -3.94
C TYR A 18 -15.99 5.63 -3.79
N PHE A 19 -15.82 6.33 -4.90
CA PHE A 19 -15.19 7.65 -4.98
C PHE A 19 -15.96 8.80 -4.30
N LEU A 20 -17.25 8.65 -4.01
CA LEU A 20 -18.07 9.66 -3.34
C LEU A 20 -18.65 9.21 -2.00
N ARG A 21 -18.28 8.06 -1.48
CA ARG A 21 -18.85 7.45 -0.26
C ARG A 21 -20.39 7.41 -0.26
N LEU A 22 -20.98 7.26 -1.43
CA LEU A 22 -22.41 7.09 -1.61
C LEU A 22 -22.80 5.62 -1.44
N ARG A 23 -24.05 5.37 -1.11
CA ARG A 23 -24.60 4.01 -1.22
C ARG A 23 -24.43 3.51 -2.66
N SER A 24 -24.18 2.21 -2.81
CA SER A 24 -23.87 1.57 -4.09
C SER A 24 -24.88 1.89 -5.20
N GLU A 25 -26.17 1.98 -4.84
CA GLU A 25 -27.26 2.28 -5.78
C GLU A 25 -27.15 3.69 -6.40
N ARG A 26 -26.49 4.62 -5.69
CA ARG A 26 -26.28 6.00 -6.16
C ARG A 26 -24.95 6.19 -6.89
N THR A 27 -24.00 5.30 -6.71
CA THR A 27 -22.68 5.38 -7.34
C THR A 27 -22.75 5.27 -8.85
N LEU A 28 -23.49 4.28 -9.38
CA LEU A 28 -23.60 4.05 -10.82
C LEU A 28 -24.29 5.20 -11.58
N PRO A 29 -25.41 5.81 -11.10
CA PRO A 29 -25.96 6.99 -11.74
C PRO A 29 -24.97 8.15 -11.85
N VAL A 30 -24.19 8.42 -10.79
CA VAL A 30 -23.15 9.47 -10.81
C VAL A 30 -22.03 9.10 -11.77
N TYR A 31 -21.56 7.85 -11.75
CA TYR A 31 -20.54 7.38 -12.68
C TYR A 31 -20.98 7.53 -14.14
N ARG A 32 -22.21 7.15 -14.48
CA ARG A 32 -22.79 7.34 -15.83
C ARG A 32 -22.90 8.82 -16.21
N TYR A 33 -23.19 9.68 -15.26
CA TYR A 33 -23.16 11.13 -15.49
C TYR A 33 -21.74 11.59 -15.83
N LEU A 34 -20.72 11.14 -15.09
CA LEU A 34 -19.33 11.45 -15.39
C LEU A 34 -18.91 10.97 -16.78
N GLN A 35 -19.30 9.75 -17.17
CA GLN A 35 -19.00 9.21 -18.50
C GLN A 35 -19.62 10.06 -19.65
N ARG A 36 -20.83 10.59 -19.46
CA ARG A 36 -21.51 11.42 -20.47
C ARG A 36 -20.92 12.82 -20.61
N HIS A 37 -20.28 13.32 -19.54
CA HIS A 37 -19.79 14.71 -19.47
C HIS A 37 -18.26 14.81 -19.49
N ASN A 38 -17.56 13.71 -19.67
CA ASN A 38 -16.11 13.67 -19.84
C ASN A 38 -15.75 12.82 -21.06
N GLY A 39 -14.66 13.18 -21.73
CA GLY A 39 -14.18 12.42 -22.90
C GLY A 39 -13.68 11.02 -22.50
N LYS A 40 -13.01 10.93 -21.37
CA LYS A 40 -12.47 9.66 -20.83
C LYS A 40 -12.65 9.59 -19.33
N VAL A 41 -12.96 8.39 -18.81
CA VAL A 41 -13.04 8.12 -17.38
C VAL A 41 -12.14 6.94 -17.04
N PHE A 42 -11.25 7.12 -16.06
CA PHE A 42 -10.28 6.14 -15.59
C PHE A 42 -10.61 5.68 -14.17
N LEU A 43 -10.35 4.41 -13.88
CA LEU A 43 -10.50 3.82 -12.55
C LEU A 43 -9.14 3.71 -11.86
N GLY A 44 -9.03 4.18 -10.61
CA GLY A 44 -7.96 3.85 -9.69
C GLY A 44 -8.30 2.58 -8.90
N ALA A 45 -7.50 1.54 -9.05
CA ALA A 45 -7.50 0.36 -8.20
C ALA A 45 -6.52 0.61 -7.04
N PHE A 46 -6.98 1.39 -6.03
CA PHE A 46 -6.13 1.91 -4.95
C PHE A 46 -6.56 1.44 -3.56
N GLY A 47 -7.30 0.36 -3.49
CA GLY A 47 -7.78 -0.19 -2.22
C GLY A 47 -8.61 -1.45 -2.42
N THR A 48 -9.09 -1.97 -1.31
CA THR A 48 -9.97 -3.16 -1.27
C THR A 48 -11.26 -2.92 -2.06
N ASP A 49 -11.53 -3.79 -3.01
CA ASP A 49 -12.74 -3.82 -3.81
C ASP A 49 -13.08 -5.25 -4.27
N TYR A 50 -14.10 -5.38 -5.12
CA TYR A 50 -14.56 -6.68 -5.63
C TYR A 50 -13.43 -7.52 -6.25
N TYR A 51 -12.59 -6.94 -7.11
CA TYR A 51 -11.56 -7.70 -7.84
C TYR A 51 -10.42 -8.15 -6.93
N TYR A 52 -10.00 -7.30 -6.00
CA TYR A 52 -9.02 -7.69 -4.98
C TYR A 52 -9.55 -8.80 -4.08
N ILE A 53 -10.79 -8.66 -3.55
CA ILE A 53 -11.40 -9.69 -2.71
C ILE A 53 -11.55 -11.00 -3.48
N ARG A 54 -11.99 -10.94 -4.74
CA ARG A 54 -12.10 -12.12 -5.60
C ARG A 54 -10.75 -12.81 -5.77
N ALA A 55 -9.70 -12.07 -6.03
CA ALA A 55 -8.35 -12.63 -6.15
C ALA A 55 -7.91 -13.31 -4.84
N CYS A 56 -8.15 -12.67 -3.68
CA CYS A 56 -7.85 -13.27 -2.38
C CYS A 56 -8.63 -14.56 -2.11
N MET A 57 -9.91 -14.62 -2.52
CA MET A 57 -10.82 -15.70 -2.13
C MET A 57 -10.83 -16.86 -3.13
N GLU A 58 -10.74 -16.58 -4.43
CA GLU A 58 -10.98 -17.55 -5.50
C GLU A 58 -9.71 -18.01 -6.23
N THR A 59 -8.57 -17.38 -6.00
CA THR A 59 -7.33 -17.71 -6.67
C THR A 59 -6.20 -18.01 -5.70
N ASP A 60 -5.12 -18.59 -6.20
CA ASP A 60 -3.89 -18.87 -5.44
C ASP A 60 -2.77 -17.87 -5.77
N VAL A 61 -3.14 -16.69 -6.32
CA VAL A 61 -2.17 -15.64 -6.64
C VAL A 61 -1.49 -15.07 -5.39
N PHE A 62 -2.21 -15.12 -4.25
CA PHE A 62 -1.68 -14.70 -2.96
C PHE A 62 -1.45 -15.90 -2.04
N HIS A 63 -0.24 -16.06 -1.53
CA HIS A 63 0.07 -17.03 -0.47
C HIS A 63 -0.55 -16.63 0.87
N TYR A 64 -0.68 -15.32 1.08
CA TYR A 64 -1.39 -14.72 2.22
C TYR A 64 -2.01 -13.38 1.81
N SER A 65 -3.00 -12.93 2.55
CA SER A 65 -3.62 -11.61 2.41
C SER A 65 -4.33 -11.23 3.72
N ASP A 66 -4.91 -10.05 3.75
CA ASP A 66 -5.81 -9.64 4.84
C ASP A 66 -7.09 -10.49 4.91
N PHE A 67 -7.43 -11.26 3.86
CA PHE A 67 -8.58 -12.19 3.82
C PHE A 67 -8.22 -13.66 4.05
N LYS A 68 -7.03 -14.12 3.64
CA LYS A 68 -6.62 -15.53 3.69
C LYS A 68 -5.16 -15.68 4.12
N ILE A 69 -4.86 -16.67 4.95
CA ILE A 69 -3.50 -17.08 5.33
C ILE A 69 -3.44 -18.60 5.26
N GLY A 70 -2.46 -19.14 4.52
CA GLY A 70 -2.28 -20.57 4.37
C GLY A 70 -3.54 -21.28 3.87
N GLY A 71 -4.26 -20.66 2.94
CA GLY A 71 -5.52 -21.18 2.40
C GLY A 71 -6.74 -21.05 3.31
N ARG A 72 -6.58 -20.56 4.55
CA ARG A 72 -7.68 -20.41 5.52
C ARG A 72 -8.18 -18.97 5.54
N TYR A 73 -9.51 -18.82 5.50
CA TYR A 73 -10.16 -17.51 5.63
C TYR A 73 -9.92 -16.92 7.02
N ARG A 74 -9.61 -15.65 7.06
CA ARG A 74 -9.50 -14.86 8.30
C ARG A 74 -10.86 -14.30 8.67
N ASP A 75 -11.55 -15.02 9.55
CA ASP A 75 -12.91 -14.69 10.00
C ASP A 75 -12.91 -13.55 11.03
N THR A 76 -12.75 -12.33 10.53
CA THR A 76 -12.80 -11.10 11.32
C THR A 76 -14.09 -10.34 11.04
N ALA A 77 -14.59 -9.57 12.01
CA ALA A 77 -15.76 -8.72 11.81
C ALA A 77 -15.60 -7.76 10.61
N PHE A 78 -14.40 -7.24 10.41
CA PHE A 78 -14.08 -6.39 9.25
C PHE A 78 -14.23 -7.15 7.93
N ASN A 79 -13.69 -8.37 7.84
CA ASN A 79 -13.76 -9.18 6.63
C ASN A 79 -15.20 -9.62 6.33
N GLN A 80 -15.97 -9.99 7.35
CA GLN A 80 -17.39 -10.34 7.18
C GLN A 80 -18.19 -9.19 6.57
N ILE A 81 -18.06 -7.97 7.13
CA ILE A 81 -18.75 -6.77 6.62
C ILE A 81 -18.26 -6.44 5.19
N THR A 82 -16.95 -6.53 4.97
CA THR A 82 -16.35 -6.22 3.66
C THR A 82 -16.84 -7.19 2.59
N LEU A 83 -16.92 -8.49 2.88
CA LEU A 83 -17.46 -9.48 1.95
C LEU A 83 -18.95 -9.23 1.63
N GLN A 84 -19.76 -8.89 2.63
CA GLN A 84 -21.16 -8.60 2.40
C GLN A 84 -21.38 -7.41 1.47
N ASP A 85 -20.61 -6.34 1.62
CA ASP A 85 -20.76 -5.13 0.82
C ASP A 85 -20.07 -5.25 -0.54
N TRP A 86 -18.80 -5.67 -0.56
CA TRP A 86 -17.92 -5.54 -1.70
C TRP A 86 -17.80 -6.78 -2.57
N TYR A 87 -18.22 -7.95 -2.06
CA TYR A 87 -18.18 -9.19 -2.82
C TYR A 87 -19.57 -9.67 -3.22
N TYR A 88 -20.53 -9.67 -2.29
CA TYR A 88 -21.91 -10.10 -2.55
C TYR A 88 -22.89 -8.96 -2.78
N GLY A 89 -22.57 -7.76 -2.34
CA GLY A 89 -23.50 -6.63 -2.29
C GLY A 89 -23.49 -5.73 -3.53
N GLY A 90 -24.11 -4.56 -3.34
CA GLY A 90 -24.24 -3.56 -4.40
C GLY A 90 -22.90 -2.94 -4.83
N ALA A 91 -21.92 -2.87 -3.93
CA ALA A 91 -20.57 -2.39 -4.25
C ALA A 91 -19.87 -3.28 -5.27
N ALA A 92 -20.05 -4.60 -5.21
CA ALA A 92 -19.54 -5.54 -6.21
C ALA A 92 -20.07 -5.22 -7.62
N ARG A 93 -21.39 -4.98 -7.74
CA ARG A 93 -22.02 -4.61 -9.02
C ARG A 93 -21.47 -3.29 -9.56
N ALA A 94 -21.34 -2.28 -8.69
CA ALA A 94 -20.80 -0.98 -9.08
C ALA A 94 -19.36 -1.10 -9.57
N THR A 95 -18.50 -1.81 -8.82
CA THR A 95 -17.09 -2.05 -9.18
C THR A 95 -16.97 -2.74 -10.53
N ARG A 96 -17.72 -3.81 -10.75
CA ARG A 96 -17.72 -4.57 -12.02
C ARG A 96 -18.13 -3.69 -13.18
N THR A 97 -19.28 -2.98 -13.07
CA THR A 97 -19.75 -2.08 -14.14
C THR A 97 -18.73 -0.99 -14.44
N ILE A 98 -18.13 -0.38 -13.43
CA ILE A 98 -17.10 0.67 -13.62
C ILE A 98 -15.86 0.09 -14.31
N ALA A 99 -15.35 -1.06 -13.84
CA ALA A 99 -14.20 -1.70 -14.44
C ALA A 99 -14.42 -2.12 -15.89
N GLU A 100 -15.60 -2.64 -16.21
CA GLU A 100 -15.97 -3.04 -17.58
C GLU A 100 -16.04 -1.84 -18.54
N THR A 101 -16.54 -0.69 -18.08
CA THR A 101 -16.91 0.43 -18.93
C THR A 101 -15.99 1.65 -18.86
N CYS A 102 -15.03 1.70 -17.95
CA CYS A 102 -14.02 2.76 -17.92
C CYS A 102 -13.00 2.62 -19.07
N ASN A 103 -12.34 3.72 -19.40
CA ASN A 103 -11.33 3.76 -20.45
C ASN A 103 -10.02 3.07 -20.08
N GLY A 104 -9.66 3.09 -18.80
CA GLY A 104 -8.44 2.44 -18.31
C GLY A 104 -8.45 2.29 -16.80
N ILE A 105 -7.61 1.38 -16.30
CA ILE A 105 -7.49 1.03 -14.90
C ILE A 105 -6.03 1.21 -14.48
N ILE A 106 -5.80 1.96 -13.41
CA ILE A 106 -4.47 2.15 -12.85
C ILE A 106 -4.43 1.47 -11.48
N ALA A 107 -3.54 0.51 -11.32
CA ALA A 107 -3.26 -0.16 -10.05
C ALA A 107 -1.97 0.38 -9.45
N CYS A 108 -1.97 0.71 -8.16
CA CYS A 108 -0.83 1.35 -7.51
C CYS A 108 0.03 0.40 -6.68
N LEU A 109 -0.43 -0.81 -6.41
CA LEU A 109 0.26 -1.88 -5.73
C LEU A 109 0.18 -3.14 -6.60
N TRP A 110 1.16 -4.04 -6.46
CA TRP A 110 1.17 -5.30 -7.20
C TRP A 110 -0.12 -6.10 -6.95
N GLU A 111 -0.59 -6.13 -5.72
CA GLU A 111 -1.80 -6.87 -5.31
C GLU A 111 -3.04 -6.41 -6.09
N TYR A 112 -3.17 -5.12 -6.32
CA TYR A 112 -4.29 -4.60 -7.11
C TYR A 112 -4.08 -4.83 -8.61
N TYR A 113 -2.83 -4.76 -9.09
CA TYR A 113 -2.52 -5.03 -10.49
C TYR A 113 -2.90 -6.45 -10.88
N VAL A 114 -2.43 -7.46 -10.14
CA VAL A 114 -2.72 -8.88 -10.45
C VAL A 114 -4.19 -9.24 -10.25
N SER A 115 -4.93 -8.45 -9.47
CA SER A 115 -6.37 -8.64 -9.29
C SER A 115 -7.19 -8.19 -10.50
N TYR A 116 -6.75 -7.17 -11.22
CA TYR A 116 -7.47 -6.60 -12.36
C TYR A 116 -6.94 -7.07 -13.72
N GLN A 117 -5.64 -7.20 -13.86
CA GLN A 117 -4.97 -7.49 -15.13
C GLN A 117 -5.52 -8.74 -15.85
N PRO A 118 -5.83 -9.88 -15.19
CA PRO A 118 -6.36 -11.04 -15.88
C PRO A 118 -7.73 -10.83 -16.54
N GLY A 119 -8.54 -9.92 -15.99
CA GLY A 119 -9.85 -9.56 -16.54
C GLY A 119 -9.83 -8.43 -17.56
N PHE A 120 -8.81 -7.58 -17.52
CA PHE A 120 -8.71 -6.35 -18.31
C PHE A 120 -7.28 -6.09 -18.79
N PRO A 121 -6.63 -7.04 -19.49
CA PRO A 121 -5.21 -6.95 -19.84
C PRO A 121 -4.87 -5.72 -20.70
N GLU A 122 -5.78 -5.33 -21.61
CA GLU A 122 -5.55 -4.25 -22.59
C GLU A 122 -5.65 -2.83 -21.98
N LYS A 123 -6.25 -2.70 -20.79
CA LYS A 123 -6.51 -1.39 -20.18
C LYS A 123 -6.08 -1.26 -18.73
N THR A 124 -5.38 -2.26 -18.18
CA THR A 124 -4.84 -2.19 -16.81
C THR A 124 -3.34 -1.92 -16.87
N ALA A 125 -2.91 -0.88 -16.14
CA ALA A 125 -1.50 -0.57 -15.95
C ALA A 125 -1.15 -0.54 -14.46
N PHE A 126 0.08 -0.94 -14.15
CA PHE A 126 0.70 -0.67 -12.87
C PHE A 126 1.38 0.70 -12.93
N ILE A 127 1.03 1.61 -12.02
CA ILE A 127 1.70 2.89 -11.82
C ILE A 127 1.88 3.07 -10.31
N PRO A 128 3.12 3.11 -9.81
CA PRO A 128 3.39 3.08 -8.38
C PRO A 128 2.88 4.33 -7.64
N LEU A 129 2.75 4.22 -6.34
CA LEU A 129 2.37 5.33 -5.47
C LEU A 129 3.42 6.45 -5.51
N PRO A 130 3.04 7.73 -5.61
CA PRO A 130 3.97 8.85 -5.66
C PRO A 130 4.34 9.38 -4.27
N ILE A 131 5.60 9.79 -4.11
CA ILE A 131 6.07 10.55 -2.94
C ILE A 131 6.61 11.90 -3.41
N ASP A 132 6.10 13.01 -2.87
CA ASP A 132 6.64 14.36 -3.12
C ASP A 132 7.94 14.54 -2.32
N LEU A 133 9.06 14.16 -2.92
CA LEU A 133 10.37 14.21 -2.29
C LEU A 133 10.80 15.64 -1.90
N ARG A 134 10.21 16.69 -2.48
CA ARG A 134 10.49 18.08 -2.10
C ARG A 134 9.96 18.42 -0.70
N LYS A 135 8.98 17.65 -0.21
CA LYS A 135 8.37 17.80 1.11
C LYS A 135 8.94 16.86 2.17
N VAL A 136 9.93 16.07 1.80
CA VAL A 136 10.53 15.07 2.69
C VAL A 136 11.99 15.44 2.94
N THR A 137 12.34 15.58 4.21
CA THR A 137 13.74 15.69 4.61
C THR A 137 14.31 14.29 4.73
N SER A 138 15.07 13.88 3.73
CA SER A 138 15.76 12.57 3.74
C SER A 138 17.00 12.63 4.61
N ARG A 139 17.17 11.63 5.46
CA ARG A 139 18.37 11.48 6.29
C ARG A 139 18.77 10.01 6.36
N VAL A 140 19.90 9.65 5.74
CA VAL A 140 20.50 8.33 5.91
C VAL A 140 20.89 8.15 7.38
N ARG A 141 20.44 7.05 7.98
CA ARG A 141 20.71 6.74 9.41
C ARG A 141 22.15 6.29 9.59
N CYS A 142 22.71 6.63 10.72
CA CYS A 142 23.97 6.04 11.21
C CYS A 142 23.68 4.76 11.99
N VAL A 143 24.70 4.01 12.38
CA VAL A 143 24.54 2.89 13.32
C VAL A 143 24.05 3.45 14.66
N PRO A 144 22.85 3.09 15.13
CA PRO A 144 22.32 3.63 16.37
C PRO A 144 23.00 2.94 17.59
N GLU A 145 23.17 3.68 18.66
CA GLU A 145 23.57 3.07 19.94
C GLU A 145 22.50 2.08 20.41
N LYS A 146 21.24 2.53 20.38
CA LYS A 146 20.06 1.73 20.71
C LYS A 146 19.04 1.88 19.60
N LEU A 147 18.68 0.76 18.94
CA LEU A 147 17.77 0.75 17.79
C LEU A 147 16.36 1.19 18.19
N ASN A 148 15.83 2.20 17.53
CA ASN A 148 14.47 2.71 17.78
C ASN A 148 13.48 2.14 16.78
N PHE A 149 12.66 1.19 17.22
CA PHE A 149 11.50 0.72 16.46
C PHE A 149 10.32 1.65 16.63
N PHE A 150 9.68 1.96 15.52
CA PHE A 150 8.44 2.72 15.47
C PHE A 150 7.31 1.83 14.96
N ILE A 151 6.20 1.80 15.69
CA ILE A 151 4.97 1.13 15.27
C ILE A 151 3.78 2.05 15.47
N GLY A 152 3.09 2.37 14.38
CA GLY A 152 1.89 3.19 14.39
C GLY A 152 0.64 2.36 14.27
N ILE A 153 -0.21 2.40 15.27
CA ILE A 153 -1.40 1.58 15.41
C ILE A 153 -2.64 2.45 15.21
N GLN A 154 -3.43 2.07 14.23
CA GLN A 154 -4.81 2.51 14.10
C GLN A 154 -5.70 1.46 14.75
N SER A 155 -6.25 1.75 15.94
CA SER A 155 -6.98 0.76 16.75
C SER A 155 -8.10 0.05 15.99
N ALA A 156 -8.86 0.79 15.18
CA ALA A 156 -9.94 0.24 14.34
C ALA A 156 -9.44 -0.65 13.17
N ARG A 157 -8.14 -0.64 12.85
CA ARG A 157 -7.55 -1.35 11.70
C ARG A 157 -6.36 -2.23 12.09
N SER A 158 -6.10 -2.41 13.37
CA SER A 158 -4.95 -3.17 13.87
C SER A 158 -4.94 -4.59 13.31
N ASN A 159 -6.07 -5.27 13.42
CA ASN A 159 -6.24 -6.63 12.90
C ASN A 159 -6.11 -6.71 11.36
N LEU A 160 -6.58 -5.69 10.63
CA LEU A 160 -6.43 -5.62 9.16
C LEU A 160 -4.97 -5.46 8.75
N LYS A 161 -4.21 -4.67 9.49
CA LYS A 161 -2.80 -4.39 9.20
C LYS A 161 -1.83 -5.42 9.79
N GLY A 162 -2.28 -6.23 10.74
CA GLY A 162 -1.45 -7.20 11.47
C GLY A 162 -0.58 -6.56 12.56
N THR A 163 -0.85 -5.31 12.96
CA THR A 163 -0.10 -4.67 14.06
C THR A 163 -0.39 -5.31 15.41
N ASP A 164 -1.55 -5.96 15.57
CA ASP A 164 -1.93 -6.80 16.71
C ASP A 164 -1.07 -8.07 16.84
N VAL A 165 -0.50 -8.55 15.75
CA VAL A 165 0.45 -9.68 15.73
C VAL A 165 1.89 -9.17 15.89
N MET A 166 2.26 -8.12 15.16
CA MET A 166 3.64 -7.62 15.15
C MET A 166 4.07 -6.98 16.47
N LEU A 167 3.17 -6.25 17.16
CA LEU A 167 3.52 -5.55 18.40
C LEU A 167 3.92 -6.50 19.55
N PRO A 168 3.16 -7.56 19.88
CA PRO A 168 3.58 -8.50 20.92
C PRO A 168 4.92 -9.15 20.64
N VAL A 169 5.19 -9.51 19.38
CA VAL A 169 6.48 -10.09 18.98
C VAL A 169 7.62 -9.08 19.14
N LEU A 170 7.40 -7.82 18.73
CA LEU A 170 8.39 -6.75 18.92
C LEU A 170 8.68 -6.48 20.41
N GLN A 171 7.63 -6.52 21.25
CA GLN A 171 7.78 -6.36 22.71
C GLN A 171 8.59 -7.52 23.32
N GLU A 172 8.42 -8.75 22.80
CA GLU A 172 9.22 -9.89 23.23
C GLU A 172 10.71 -9.71 22.86
N VAL A 173 11.00 -9.27 21.64
CA VAL A 173 12.37 -8.95 21.20
C VAL A 173 12.98 -7.86 22.10
N GLN A 174 12.24 -6.79 22.39
CA GLN A 174 12.73 -5.74 23.29
C GLN A 174 13.00 -6.27 24.71
N ARG A 175 12.12 -7.12 25.25
CA ARG A 175 12.29 -7.71 26.57
C ARG A 175 13.56 -8.57 26.66
N LYS A 176 13.92 -9.24 25.56
CA LYS A 176 15.13 -10.07 25.48
C LYS A 176 16.40 -9.24 25.27
N HIS A 177 16.27 -8.11 24.58
CA HIS A 177 17.40 -7.22 24.22
C HIS A 177 17.17 -5.77 24.68
N PRO A 178 16.93 -5.52 26.00
CA PRO A 178 16.50 -4.21 26.49
C PRO A 178 17.54 -3.11 26.30
N ASP A 179 18.82 -3.45 26.22
CA ASP A 179 19.90 -2.50 26.01
C ASP A 179 20.19 -2.20 24.54
N LEU A 180 19.69 -3.03 23.62
CA LEU A 180 19.97 -2.92 22.20
C LEU A 180 18.85 -2.22 21.41
N CYS A 181 17.60 -2.29 21.89
CA CYS A 181 16.47 -1.68 21.19
C CYS A 181 15.44 -1.04 22.15
N ARG A 182 14.66 -0.14 21.59
CA ARG A 182 13.51 0.49 22.23
C ARG A 182 12.34 0.56 21.24
N ILE A 183 11.11 0.71 21.75
CA ILE A 183 9.89 0.84 20.97
C ILE A 183 9.28 2.22 21.18
N THR A 184 8.96 2.88 20.08
CA THR A 184 8.07 4.04 20.02
C THR A 184 6.72 3.55 19.49
N GLU A 185 5.81 3.24 20.40
CA GLU A 185 4.46 2.79 20.11
C GLU A 185 3.52 3.99 20.08
N VAL A 186 2.69 4.10 19.02
CA VAL A 186 1.84 5.26 18.78
C VAL A 186 0.44 4.82 18.37
N HIS A 187 -0.59 5.29 19.10
CA HIS A 187 -1.99 4.95 18.85
C HIS A 187 -2.81 6.17 18.42
N ASP A 188 -3.49 6.07 17.30
CA ASP A 188 -4.56 7.00 16.85
C ASP A 188 -4.21 8.50 16.95
N VAL A 189 -2.94 8.86 16.75
CA VAL A 189 -2.51 10.26 16.79
C VAL A 189 -2.78 11.00 15.48
N PRO A 190 -2.91 12.35 15.51
CA PRO A 190 -2.98 13.16 14.31
C PRO A 190 -1.76 12.95 13.40
N TYR A 191 -1.97 12.99 12.09
CA TYR A 191 -0.96 12.68 11.07
C TYR A 191 0.34 13.50 11.22
N ALA A 192 0.24 14.80 11.52
CA ALA A 192 1.42 15.64 11.73
C ALA A 192 2.28 15.15 12.91
N ARG A 193 1.64 14.72 14.01
CA ARG A 193 2.34 14.17 15.18
C ARG A 193 2.95 12.81 14.86
N TYR A 194 2.23 11.99 14.10
CA TYR A 194 2.73 10.71 13.61
C TYR A 194 4.04 10.87 12.83
N GLN A 195 4.08 11.83 11.88
CA GLN A 195 5.27 12.10 11.08
C GLN A 195 6.46 12.57 11.93
N GLN A 196 6.23 13.42 12.95
CA GLN A 196 7.29 13.87 13.87
C GLN A 196 7.88 12.72 14.67
N LEU A 197 7.04 11.80 15.16
CA LEU A 197 7.48 10.64 15.93
C LEU A 197 8.26 9.63 15.05
N MET A 198 7.90 9.55 13.79
CA MET A 198 8.63 8.73 12.80
C MET A 198 10.04 9.29 12.51
N ASP A 199 10.27 10.61 12.63
CA ASP A 199 11.57 11.23 12.33
C ASP A 199 12.72 10.68 13.19
N ASP A 200 12.40 10.24 14.41
CA ASP A 200 13.38 9.65 15.36
C ASP A 200 13.52 8.12 15.23
N ALA A 201 12.77 7.50 14.33
CA ALA A 201 12.82 6.06 14.14
C ALA A 201 14.02 5.62 13.30
N ASP A 202 14.57 4.45 13.61
CA ASP A 202 15.53 3.74 12.76
C ASP A 202 14.82 2.69 11.90
N VAL A 203 13.81 2.03 12.49
CA VAL A 203 13.03 0.97 11.85
C VAL A 203 11.54 1.22 12.11
N GLN A 204 10.72 1.11 11.06
CA GLN A 204 9.26 1.16 11.16
C GLN A 204 8.64 -0.19 10.82
N LEU A 205 7.70 -0.65 11.67
CA LEU A 205 6.81 -1.75 11.35
C LEU A 205 5.53 -1.19 10.69
N ASP A 206 5.13 -1.76 9.54
CA ASP A 206 3.91 -1.34 8.84
C ASP A 206 3.00 -2.55 8.59
N GLN A 207 2.59 -2.84 7.36
CA GLN A 207 1.56 -3.84 7.07
C GLN A 207 2.14 -5.26 6.98
N LEU A 208 1.54 -6.20 7.73
CA LEU A 208 1.95 -7.60 7.74
C LEU A 208 1.39 -8.40 6.54
N TYR A 209 0.19 -8.04 6.06
CA TYR A 209 -0.53 -8.82 5.05
C TYR A 209 -0.41 -8.22 3.64
N SER A 210 0.59 -7.39 3.39
CA SER A 210 0.84 -6.75 2.11
C SER A 210 2.10 -7.31 1.45
N TYR A 211 2.10 -7.41 0.13
CA TYR A 211 3.26 -7.78 -0.69
C TYR A 211 4.14 -6.58 -1.00
N THR A 212 3.53 -5.39 -1.03
CA THR A 212 4.18 -4.15 -1.45
C THR A 212 4.05 -3.05 -0.39
N PRO A 213 5.02 -2.11 -0.33
CA PRO A 213 4.98 -1.01 0.63
C PRO A 213 3.86 -0.02 0.30
N SER A 214 3.10 0.37 1.32
CA SER A 214 2.08 1.41 1.21
C SER A 214 2.68 2.82 1.34
N MET A 215 1.81 3.85 1.20
CA MET A 215 2.21 5.26 1.36
C MET A 215 2.97 5.54 2.65
N ASN A 216 2.60 4.86 3.74
CA ASN A 216 3.23 5.08 5.04
C ASN A 216 4.67 4.52 5.06
N SER A 217 4.85 3.30 4.57
CA SER A 217 6.17 2.68 4.38
C SER A 217 7.05 3.51 3.44
N LEU A 218 6.51 3.94 2.30
CA LEU A 218 7.24 4.75 1.33
C LEU A 218 7.67 6.10 1.90
N LEU A 219 6.83 6.73 2.73
CA LEU A 219 7.20 7.96 3.41
C LEU A 219 8.33 7.74 4.42
N ALA A 220 8.27 6.65 5.19
CA ALA A 220 9.34 6.28 6.11
C ALA A 220 10.66 6.03 5.36
N MET A 221 10.60 5.25 4.29
CA MET A 221 11.76 4.98 3.44
C MET A 221 12.34 6.26 2.82
N ALA A 222 11.50 7.19 2.37
CA ALA A 222 11.93 8.50 1.86
C ALA A 222 12.67 9.32 2.93
N LYS A 223 12.31 9.16 4.21
CA LYS A 223 13.00 9.78 5.36
C LYS A 223 14.27 9.02 5.79
N GLY A 224 14.57 7.89 5.15
CA GLY A 224 15.69 7.02 5.51
C GLY A 224 15.42 6.09 6.69
N VAL A 225 14.16 5.85 7.01
CA VAL A 225 13.75 4.84 8.00
C VAL A 225 13.66 3.49 7.30
N THR A 226 14.27 2.46 7.87
CA THR A 226 14.14 1.07 7.39
C THR A 226 12.75 0.56 7.68
N VAL A 227 12.14 -0.18 6.74
CA VAL A 227 10.79 -0.72 6.90
C VAL A 227 10.83 -2.23 7.10
N VAL A 228 10.04 -2.70 8.08
CA VAL A 228 9.67 -4.10 8.28
C VAL A 228 8.20 -4.25 7.87
N GLY A 229 7.93 -5.09 6.87
CA GLY A 229 6.57 -5.28 6.32
C GLY A 229 6.59 -5.94 4.96
N GLY A 230 5.64 -5.61 4.11
CA GLY A 230 5.53 -6.15 2.75
C GLY A 230 6.69 -5.73 1.84
N GLY A 231 7.51 -6.67 1.48
CA GLY A 231 8.64 -6.51 0.56
C GLY A 231 8.91 -7.81 -0.20
N GLU A 232 7.82 -8.48 -0.63
CA GLU A 232 7.88 -9.73 -1.39
C GLU A 232 8.60 -9.57 -2.74
N PRO A 233 9.13 -10.64 -3.32
CA PRO A 233 9.79 -10.61 -4.64
C PRO A 233 8.98 -9.89 -5.70
N GLU A 234 7.68 -10.08 -5.71
CA GLU A 234 6.73 -9.50 -6.66
C GLU A 234 6.73 -7.96 -6.64
N ASN A 235 6.97 -7.35 -5.47
CA ASN A 235 7.13 -5.90 -5.35
C ASN A 235 8.29 -5.38 -6.21
N TYR A 236 9.37 -6.12 -6.24
CA TYR A 236 10.57 -5.73 -6.99
C TYR A 236 10.46 -6.10 -8.47
N GLU A 237 9.85 -7.24 -8.77
CA GLU A 237 9.64 -7.72 -10.13
C GLU A 237 8.77 -6.76 -10.94
N ILE A 238 7.64 -6.30 -10.39
CA ILE A 238 6.75 -5.38 -11.10
C ILE A 238 7.40 -4.01 -11.37
N LEU A 239 8.39 -3.62 -10.56
CA LEU A 239 9.18 -2.40 -10.73
C LEU A 239 10.44 -2.62 -11.59
N ASN A 240 10.72 -3.84 -12.01
CA ASN A 240 12.00 -4.25 -12.63
C ASN A 240 13.20 -3.84 -11.76
N GLU A 241 13.08 -3.99 -10.43
CA GLU A 241 14.13 -3.64 -9.48
C GLU A 241 14.98 -4.85 -9.12
N THR A 242 16.26 -4.81 -9.47
CA THR A 242 17.19 -5.93 -9.27
C THR A 242 18.26 -5.68 -8.22
N GLU A 243 18.48 -4.42 -7.84
CA GLU A 243 19.61 -4.01 -6.99
C GLU A 243 19.18 -3.61 -5.59
N LEU A 244 18.12 -2.79 -5.47
CA LEU A 244 17.69 -2.23 -4.20
C LEU A 244 16.69 -3.15 -3.50
N ARG A 245 17.05 -3.63 -2.30
CA ARG A 245 16.23 -4.53 -1.47
C ARG A 245 16.12 -4.00 -0.02
N PRO A 246 15.60 -2.77 0.18
CA PRO A 246 15.66 -2.09 1.46
C PRO A 246 14.65 -2.59 2.50
N ILE A 247 13.60 -3.32 2.10
CA ILE A 247 12.52 -3.73 2.98
C ILE A 247 12.89 -5.07 3.63
N ILE A 248 12.78 -5.12 4.95
CA ILE A 248 12.85 -6.38 5.70
C ILE A 248 11.49 -7.04 5.60
N ASN A 249 11.35 -7.95 4.63
CA ASN A 249 10.11 -8.69 4.41
C ASN A 249 9.83 -9.65 5.56
N VAL A 250 8.60 -9.64 6.09
CA VAL A 250 8.10 -10.55 7.11
C VAL A 250 6.86 -11.27 6.64
N LEU A 251 6.79 -12.56 6.91
CA LEU A 251 5.60 -13.37 6.67
C LEU A 251 4.61 -13.21 7.85
N PRO A 252 3.32 -13.49 7.65
CA PRO A 252 2.33 -13.52 8.73
C PRO A 252 2.49 -14.75 9.64
N ASP A 253 3.68 -14.87 10.22
CA ASP A 253 4.11 -15.92 11.14
C ASP A 253 4.95 -15.30 12.26
N GLU A 254 4.58 -15.53 13.51
CA GLU A 254 5.23 -14.92 14.68
C GLU A 254 6.71 -15.30 14.78
N GLN A 255 7.09 -16.51 14.36
CA GLN A 255 8.48 -16.97 14.42
C GLN A 255 9.32 -16.27 13.34
N ASP A 256 8.77 -16.08 12.13
CA ASP A 256 9.44 -15.34 11.06
C ASP A 256 9.63 -13.87 11.46
N ILE A 257 8.58 -13.24 11.99
CA ILE A 257 8.65 -11.85 12.50
C ILE A 257 9.71 -11.74 13.60
N TYR A 258 9.65 -12.63 14.59
CA TYR A 258 10.60 -12.63 15.70
C TYR A 258 12.04 -12.75 15.20
N LYS A 259 12.34 -13.73 14.37
CA LYS A 259 13.67 -13.98 13.83
C LYS A 259 14.23 -12.76 13.11
N LYS A 260 13.44 -12.11 12.26
CA LYS A 260 13.88 -10.95 11.49
C LYS A 260 14.04 -9.69 12.32
N LEU A 261 13.17 -9.49 13.31
CA LEU A 261 13.32 -8.39 14.27
C LEU A 261 14.57 -8.60 15.17
N GLU A 262 14.79 -9.80 15.65
CA GLU A 262 16.00 -10.12 16.45
C GLU A 262 17.27 -9.98 15.60
N GLU A 263 17.25 -10.44 14.34
CA GLU A 263 18.38 -10.30 13.42
C GLU A 263 18.81 -8.84 13.26
N ILE A 264 17.87 -7.92 13.01
CA ILE A 264 18.23 -6.50 12.84
C ILE A 264 18.68 -5.84 14.13
N VAL A 265 18.21 -6.29 15.29
CA VAL A 265 18.69 -5.82 16.61
C VAL A 265 20.15 -6.24 16.84
N LEU A 266 20.48 -7.48 16.51
CA LEU A 266 21.83 -8.03 16.68
C LEU A 266 22.81 -7.53 15.61
N HIS A 267 22.29 -7.09 14.43
CA HIS A 267 23.07 -6.63 13.29
C HIS A 267 22.69 -5.19 12.89
N LYS A 268 22.59 -4.30 13.88
CA LYS A 268 22.22 -2.89 13.68
C LYS A 268 23.23 -2.10 12.82
N GLU A 269 24.42 -2.63 12.60
CA GLU A 269 25.41 -2.10 11.66
C GLU A 269 24.90 -2.11 10.19
N ARG A 270 23.84 -2.86 9.87
CA ARG A 270 23.18 -2.86 8.57
C ARG A 270 22.25 -1.67 8.35
N ILE A 271 21.88 -0.93 9.40
CA ILE A 271 20.92 0.19 9.31
C ILE A 271 21.38 1.28 8.34
N PRO A 272 22.64 1.73 8.31
CA PRO A 272 23.07 2.75 7.35
C PRO A 272 22.86 2.33 5.88
N GLU A 273 23.17 1.09 5.57
CA GLU A 273 22.98 0.54 4.22
C GLU A 273 21.51 0.45 3.84
N LEU A 274 20.67 -0.17 4.69
CA LEU A 274 19.22 -0.28 4.47
C LEU A 274 18.56 1.09 4.35
N SER A 275 18.98 2.06 5.16
CA SER A 275 18.52 3.43 5.13
C SER A 275 18.87 4.11 3.79
N ALA A 276 20.11 3.98 3.34
CA ALA A 276 20.55 4.52 2.05
C ALA A 276 19.80 3.89 0.87
N GLN A 277 19.63 2.57 0.89
CA GLN A 277 18.85 1.84 -0.11
C GLN A 277 17.36 2.27 -0.09
N SER A 278 16.77 2.51 1.08
CA SER A 278 15.39 3.00 1.23
C SER A 278 15.19 4.34 0.51
N VAL A 279 16.07 5.31 0.76
CA VAL A 279 16.02 6.62 0.11
C VAL A 279 16.19 6.48 -1.42
N ALA A 280 17.17 5.68 -1.85
CA ALA A 280 17.43 5.45 -3.27
C ALA A 280 16.25 4.77 -3.98
N TYR A 281 15.65 3.77 -3.34
CA TYR A 281 14.48 3.05 -3.86
C TYR A 281 13.30 3.98 -4.11
N VAL A 282 12.94 4.82 -3.13
CA VAL A 282 11.84 5.76 -3.28
C VAL A 282 12.16 6.81 -4.36
N ALA A 283 13.36 7.34 -4.41
CA ALA A 283 13.79 8.30 -5.43
C ALA A 283 13.78 7.70 -6.84
N LYS A 284 14.11 6.42 -6.98
CA LYS A 284 14.11 5.70 -8.27
C LYS A 284 12.70 5.42 -8.78
N HIS A 285 11.80 4.89 -7.93
CA HIS A 285 10.52 4.32 -8.33
C HIS A 285 9.30 5.16 -7.97
N HIS A 286 9.37 5.98 -6.92
CA HIS A 286 8.22 6.66 -6.33
C HIS A 286 8.30 8.19 -6.39
N ASP A 287 9.27 8.76 -7.12
CA ASP A 287 9.33 10.22 -7.35
C ASP A 287 8.05 10.69 -8.05
N HIS A 288 7.35 11.64 -7.41
CA HIS A 288 6.04 12.10 -7.87
C HIS A 288 6.04 12.68 -9.28
N ILE A 289 7.16 13.27 -9.76
CA ILE A 289 7.27 13.79 -11.13
C ILE A 289 7.34 12.64 -12.14
N LYS A 290 8.15 11.60 -11.82
CA LYS A 290 8.24 10.40 -12.67
C LYS A 290 6.91 9.67 -12.74
N VAL A 291 6.27 9.51 -11.58
CA VAL A 291 4.95 8.86 -11.50
C VAL A 291 3.88 9.66 -12.24
N ALA A 292 3.85 11.00 -12.08
CA ALA A 292 2.90 11.85 -12.79
C ALA A 292 3.04 11.73 -14.33
N ARG A 293 4.26 11.59 -14.84
CA ARG A 293 4.48 11.34 -16.28
C ARG A 293 3.87 10.03 -16.73
N GLN A 294 4.02 8.94 -15.95
CA GLN A 294 3.40 7.65 -16.26
C GLN A 294 1.86 7.74 -16.32
N TYR A 295 1.25 8.55 -15.41
CA TYR A 295 -0.18 8.83 -15.47
C TYR A 295 -0.56 9.57 -16.76
N LEU A 296 0.17 10.61 -17.15
CA LEU A 296 -0.09 11.35 -18.37
C LEU A 296 0.02 10.45 -19.60
N ASP A 297 1.11 9.68 -19.71
CA ASP A 297 1.35 8.75 -20.81
C ASP A 297 0.24 7.67 -20.90
N PHE A 298 -0.24 7.19 -19.75
CA PHE A 298 -1.34 6.23 -19.71
C PHE A 298 -2.66 6.84 -20.17
N TRP A 299 -3.01 8.04 -19.68
CA TRP A 299 -4.24 8.73 -20.06
C TRP A 299 -4.24 9.15 -21.53
N GLU A 300 -3.10 9.38 -22.15
CA GLU A 300 -2.99 9.72 -23.56
C GLU A 300 -3.23 8.50 -24.47
N ARG A 301 -2.72 7.36 -24.06
CA ARG A 301 -2.83 6.10 -24.83
C ARG A 301 -4.23 5.51 -24.80
N HIS A 302 -4.94 5.64 -23.73
CA HIS A 302 -6.31 5.11 -23.54
C HIS A 302 -7.37 6.21 -23.64
#